data_f65edb536209fb3dadd8b4e8bdc9b9df
#
_entry.id   f65edb536209fb3dadd8b4e8bdc9b9df
#
_cell.length_a   1.000
_cell.length_b   1.000
_cell.length_c   1.000
_cell.angle_alpha   90.00
_cell.angle_beta   90.00
_cell.angle_gamma   90.00
#
_symmetry.space_group_name_H-M   'P 1'
#
loop_
_entity.id
_entity.type
_entity.pdbx_description
1 polymer ?
#
loop_
_entity_poly.entity_id
_entity_poly.type
_entity_poly.pdbx_seq_one_letter_code
_entity_poly.pdbx_strand_id
1 'polypeptide(L)'
;MFARVTTARGTPGKLDAGADLLREQAFAARGRVKGFKGLYLLVDRATGTHRTVSFWETRDDAEAAAAVAAQRHETIVEAFGIMGTPTAEIYEVAVQA
;
A
#
# COMPACT_ATOMS: atom_id res chain seq x y z
N MET A 1 -5.86 12.08 11.05
CA MET A 1 -5.72 11.07 9.99
C MET A 1 -4.25 10.75 9.81
N PHE A 2 -3.95 9.50 9.52
CA PHE A 2 -2.59 9.01 9.35
C PHE A 2 -2.43 8.35 7.98
N ALA A 3 -1.24 8.43 7.41
CA ALA A 3 -0.90 7.78 6.16
C ALA A 3 0.19 6.74 6.39
N ARG A 4 -0.02 5.55 5.83
CA ARG A 4 1.03 4.53 5.75
C ARG A 4 1.58 4.54 4.34
N VAL A 5 2.88 4.78 4.23
CA VAL A 5 3.57 4.88 2.94
C VAL A 5 4.52 3.70 2.81
N THR A 6 4.27 2.86 1.83
CA THR A 6 5.13 1.72 1.51
C THR A 6 5.83 2.01 0.19
N THR A 7 7.15 1.87 0.17
CA THR A 7 7.96 2.04 -1.04
C THR A 7 8.60 0.72 -1.41
N ALA A 8 8.48 0.34 -2.67
CA ALA A 8 9.06 -0.90 -3.16
C ALA A 8 9.56 -0.73 -4.60
N ARG A 9 10.53 -1.55 -4.97
CA ARG A 9 11.01 -1.63 -6.34
C ARG A 9 10.45 -2.90 -6.96
N GLY A 10 9.49 -2.72 -7.88
CA GLY A 10 8.88 -3.82 -8.62
C GLY A 10 9.47 -3.99 -10.01
N THR A 11 8.92 -4.94 -10.74
CA THR A 11 9.25 -5.19 -12.13
C THR A 11 8.31 -4.36 -13.00
N PRO A 12 8.81 -3.50 -13.92
CA PRO A 12 7.95 -2.62 -14.72
C PRO A 12 6.78 -3.32 -15.40
N GLY A 13 7.00 -4.50 -15.96
CA GLY A 13 5.96 -5.25 -16.65
C GLY A 13 4.89 -5.87 -15.75
N LYS A 14 5.06 -5.81 -14.42
CA LYS A 14 4.10 -6.36 -13.46
C LYS A 14 3.30 -5.30 -12.69
N LEU A 15 3.52 -4.03 -12.96
CA LEU A 15 2.82 -2.95 -12.23
C LEU A 15 1.31 -3.04 -12.36
N ASP A 16 0.79 -3.37 -13.54
CA ASP A 16 -0.66 -3.45 -13.75
C ASP A 16 -1.28 -4.62 -12.99
N ALA A 17 -0.62 -5.77 -12.94
CA ALA A 17 -1.07 -6.91 -12.14
C ALA A 17 -1.09 -6.58 -10.64
N GLY A 18 -0.05 -5.90 -10.17
CA GLY A 18 0.00 -5.42 -8.79
C GLY A 18 -1.08 -4.40 -8.49
N ALA A 19 -1.33 -3.48 -9.42
CA ALA A 19 -2.39 -2.48 -9.29
C ALA A 19 -3.77 -3.13 -9.18
N ASP A 20 -4.04 -4.15 -9.99
CA ASP A 20 -5.31 -4.88 -9.95
C ASP A 20 -5.51 -5.56 -8.59
N LEU A 21 -4.46 -6.20 -8.06
CA LEU A 21 -4.52 -6.82 -6.73
C LEU A 21 -4.83 -5.78 -5.65
N LEU A 22 -4.13 -4.65 -5.64
CA LEU A 22 -4.36 -3.60 -4.65
C LEU A 22 -5.75 -2.98 -4.77
N ARG A 23 -6.26 -2.83 -5.99
CA ARG A 23 -7.61 -2.32 -6.23
C ARG A 23 -8.64 -3.24 -5.58
N GLU A 24 -8.52 -4.55 -5.79
CA GLU A 24 -9.41 -5.53 -5.18
C GLU A 24 -9.34 -5.48 -3.66
N GLN A 25 -8.13 -5.39 -3.10
CA GLN A 25 -7.94 -5.31 -1.65
C GLN A 25 -8.54 -4.03 -1.07
N ALA A 26 -8.39 -2.90 -1.76
CA ALA A 26 -8.94 -1.62 -1.32
C ALA A 26 -10.47 -1.63 -1.33
N PHE A 27 -11.09 -2.17 -2.38
CA PHE A 27 -12.54 -2.30 -2.43
C PHE A 27 -13.06 -3.23 -1.34
N ALA A 28 -12.39 -4.35 -1.09
CA ALA A 28 -12.75 -5.28 -0.02
C ALA A 28 -12.61 -4.64 1.37
N ALA A 29 -11.67 -3.71 1.56
CA ALA A 29 -11.44 -3.04 2.83
C ALA A 29 -12.48 -1.97 3.16
N ARG A 30 -13.12 -1.39 2.13
CA ARG A 30 -14.11 -0.32 2.33
C ARG A 30 -15.27 -0.78 3.22
N GLY A 31 -15.50 -0.05 4.31
CA GLY A 31 -16.57 -0.33 5.25
C GLY A 31 -16.38 -1.59 6.09
N ARG A 32 -15.27 -2.31 5.93
CA ARG A 32 -14.99 -3.57 6.64
C ARG A 32 -13.74 -3.52 7.50
N VAL A 33 -12.74 -2.74 7.08
CA VAL A 33 -11.50 -2.58 7.84
C VAL A 33 -11.57 -1.29 8.63
N LYS A 34 -11.40 -1.40 9.94
CA LYS A 34 -11.52 -0.28 10.86
C LYS A 34 -10.56 0.85 10.49
N GLY A 35 -11.10 2.05 10.34
CA GLY A 35 -10.33 3.26 10.12
C GLY A 35 -9.82 3.47 8.70
N PHE A 36 -10.06 2.53 7.78
CA PHE A 36 -9.61 2.68 6.40
C PHE A 36 -10.31 3.84 5.70
N LYS A 37 -9.54 4.78 5.14
CA LYS A 37 -10.04 5.99 4.48
C LYS A 37 -9.76 6.05 2.99
N GLY A 38 -8.91 5.22 2.47
CA GLY A 38 -8.58 5.19 1.06
C GLY A 38 -7.15 4.76 0.79
N LEU A 39 -6.83 4.60 -0.49
CA LEU A 39 -5.53 4.12 -0.92
C LEU A 39 -5.18 4.71 -2.28
N TYR A 40 -3.94 5.12 -2.45
CA TYR A 40 -3.36 5.45 -3.74
C TYR A 40 -2.16 4.57 -4.01
N LEU A 41 -2.05 4.10 -5.24
CA LEU A 41 -0.84 3.47 -5.75
C LEU A 41 -0.17 4.45 -6.72
N LEU A 42 1.06 4.83 -6.41
CA LEU A 42 1.89 5.72 -7.22
C LEU A 42 2.95 4.86 -7.89
N VAL A 43 3.07 4.98 -9.21
CA VAL A 43 4.00 4.15 -9.96
C VAL A 43 4.94 4.97 -10.83
N ASP A 44 6.19 4.53 -10.92
CA ASP A 44 7.12 4.95 -11.96
C ASP A 44 7.26 3.79 -12.93
N ARG A 45 6.64 3.93 -14.10
CA ARG A 45 6.57 2.84 -15.08
C ARG A 45 7.92 2.52 -15.72
N ALA A 46 8.83 3.48 -15.73
CA ALA A 46 10.15 3.28 -16.30
C ALA A 46 11.04 2.38 -15.44
N THR A 47 10.98 2.55 -14.11
CA THR A 47 11.84 1.83 -13.16
C THR A 47 11.16 0.67 -12.46
N GLY A 48 9.82 0.64 -12.42
CA GLY A 48 9.05 -0.30 -11.62
C GLY A 48 8.91 0.10 -10.15
N THR A 49 9.50 1.23 -9.74
CA THR A 49 9.34 1.74 -8.39
C THR A 49 7.88 2.13 -8.16
N HIS A 50 7.34 1.75 -7.02
CA HIS A 50 5.99 2.13 -6.66
C HIS A 50 5.88 2.44 -5.18
N ARG A 51 4.91 3.30 -4.86
CA ARG A 51 4.54 3.65 -3.50
C ARG A 51 3.06 3.44 -3.31
N THR A 52 2.71 2.77 -2.22
CA THR A 52 1.32 2.62 -1.82
C THR A 52 1.09 3.55 -0.64
N VAL A 53 0.13 4.45 -0.78
CA VAL A 53 -0.24 5.38 0.29
C VAL A 53 -1.66 5.03 0.72
N SER A 54 -1.80 4.52 1.94
CA SER A 54 -3.11 4.24 2.53
C SER A 54 -3.38 5.22 3.67
N PHE A 55 -4.66 5.61 3.80
CA PHE A 55 -5.09 6.60 4.79
C PHE A 55 -5.94 5.94 5.86
N TRP A 56 -5.73 6.35 7.11
CA TRP A 56 -6.31 5.72 8.29
C TRP A 56 -6.77 6.77 9.28
N GLU A 57 -7.84 6.47 10.00
CA GLU A 57 -8.38 7.40 10.99
C GLU A 57 -7.41 7.62 12.14
N THR A 58 -6.78 6.56 12.63
CA THR A 58 -5.83 6.61 13.74
C THR A 58 -4.50 5.95 13.38
N ARG A 59 -3.45 6.26 14.16
CA ARG A 59 -2.16 5.57 14.05
C ARG A 59 -2.29 4.07 14.33
N ASP A 60 -3.08 3.71 15.33
CA ASP A 60 -3.29 2.30 15.67
C ASP A 60 -3.92 1.52 14.52
N ASP A 61 -4.86 2.13 13.80
CA ASP A 61 -5.46 1.53 12.61
C ASP A 61 -4.41 1.30 11.51
N ALA A 62 -3.53 2.29 11.30
CA ALA A 62 -2.44 2.17 10.33
C ALA A 62 -1.44 1.07 10.72
N GLU A 63 -1.13 0.93 12.01
CA GLU A 63 -0.24 -0.11 12.52
C GLU A 63 -0.86 -1.50 12.39
N ALA A 64 -2.16 -1.63 12.64
CA ALA A 64 -2.89 -2.88 12.42
C ALA A 64 -2.86 -3.29 10.94
N ALA A 65 -2.95 -2.32 10.03
CA ALA A 65 -2.82 -2.57 8.60
C ALA A 65 -1.44 -3.11 8.23
N ALA A 66 -0.39 -2.62 8.89
CA ALA A 66 0.96 -3.11 8.67
C ALA A 66 1.09 -4.61 9.01
N ALA A 67 0.45 -5.06 10.09
CA ALA A 67 0.43 -6.46 10.48
C ALA A 67 -0.28 -7.34 9.43
N VAL A 68 -1.41 -6.86 8.90
CA VAL A 68 -2.13 -7.57 7.82
C VAL A 68 -1.29 -7.61 6.54
N ALA A 69 -0.63 -6.52 6.18
CA ALA A 69 0.24 -6.47 5.02
C ALA A 69 1.40 -7.46 5.13
N ALA A 70 1.96 -7.64 6.32
CA ALA A 70 3.01 -8.61 6.56
C ALA A 70 2.54 -10.05 6.27
N GLN A 71 1.30 -10.37 6.57
CA GLN A 71 0.71 -11.68 6.28
C GLN A 71 0.52 -11.92 4.77
N ARG A 72 0.38 -10.85 3.99
CA ARG A 72 0.17 -10.89 2.53
C ARG A 72 1.44 -10.60 1.73
N HIS A 73 2.58 -10.55 2.41
CA HIS A 73 3.84 -10.14 1.81
C HIS A 73 4.18 -10.93 0.55
N GLU A 74 4.11 -12.26 0.60
CA GLU A 74 4.46 -13.11 -0.55
C GLU A 74 3.57 -12.85 -1.76
N THR A 75 2.27 -12.70 -1.54
CA THR A 75 1.31 -12.42 -2.60
C THR A 75 1.60 -11.09 -3.29
N ILE A 76 1.93 -10.06 -2.50
CA ILE A 76 2.25 -8.73 -3.01
C ILE A 76 3.60 -8.75 -3.75
N VAL A 77 4.61 -9.41 -3.19
CA VAL A 77 5.93 -9.56 -3.82
C VAL A 77 5.79 -10.22 -5.19
N GLU A 78 5.02 -11.29 -5.28
CA GLU A 78 4.81 -12.00 -6.55
C GLU A 78 4.04 -11.13 -7.55
N ALA A 79 2.98 -10.48 -7.14
CA ALA A 79 2.13 -9.68 -8.02
C ALA A 79 2.88 -8.52 -8.66
N PHE A 80 3.73 -7.82 -7.89
CA PHE A 80 4.52 -6.70 -8.39
C PHE A 80 5.91 -7.10 -8.91
N GLY A 81 6.34 -8.33 -8.68
CA GLY A 81 7.71 -8.73 -8.98
C GLY A 81 8.72 -7.90 -8.18
N ILE A 82 8.48 -7.75 -6.87
CA ILE A 82 9.31 -6.90 -6.01
C ILE A 82 10.71 -7.46 -5.86
N MET A 83 11.70 -6.58 -6.03
CA MET A 83 13.11 -6.84 -5.81
C MET A 83 13.56 -6.08 -4.57
N GLY A 84 14.38 -6.74 -3.73
CA GLY A 84 14.87 -6.14 -2.49
C GLY A 84 13.80 -6.08 -1.41
N THR A 85 14.04 -5.25 -0.40
CA THR A 85 13.18 -5.14 0.78
C THR A 85 12.34 -3.87 0.69
N PRO A 86 11.00 -3.98 0.70
CA PRO A 86 10.12 -2.80 0.80
C PRO A 86 10.35 -2.06 2.12
N THR A 87 10.15 -0.75 2.08
CA THR A 87 10.11 0.08 3.28
C THR A 87 8.70 0.55 3.55
N ALA A 88 8.36 0.72 4.82
CA ALA A 88 7.04 1.21 5.23
C ALA A 88 7.19 2.19 6.37
N GLU A 89 6.46 3.31 6.28
CA GLU A 89 6.50 4.40 7.25
C GLU A 89 5.09 4.90 7.51
N ILE A 90 4.84 5.39 8.72
CA ILE A 90 3.55 5.97 9.10
C ILE A 90 3.77 7.43 9.45
N TYR A 91 2.94 8.30 8.87
CA TYR A 91 2.99 9.74 9.08
C TYR A 91 1.63 10.28 9.48
N GLU A 92 1.62 11.32 10.31
CA GLU A 92 0.42 12.10 10.52
C GLU A 92 0.13 12.96 9.29
N VAL A 93 -1.12 13.01 8.87
CA VAL A 93 -1.54 13.94 7.81
C VAL A 93 -1.75 15.30 8.44
N ALA A 94 -0.79 16.19 8.27
CA ALA A 94 -0.82 17.52 8.86
C ALA A 94 -1.72 18.49 8.09
N VAL A 95 -1.80 18.32 6.76
CA VAL A 95 -2.62 19.16 5.89
C VAL A 95 -3.28 18.29 4.83
N GLN A 96 -4.57 18.49 4.66
CA GLN A 96 -5.35 17.94 3.55
C GLN A 96 -6.13 19.08 2.94
N ALA A 97 -5.70 19.51 1.78
CA ALA A 97 -6.35 20.63 1.08
C ALA A 97 -7.38 20.13 0.06
#